data_c68cc5bdbc9bcf6f8aee6d6ed091572a
#
_entry.id   c68cc5bdbc9bcf6f8aee6d6ed091572a
#
_cell.length_a   1.000
_cell.length_b   1.000
_cell.length_c   1.000
_cell.angle_alpha   90.00
_cell.angle_beta   90.00
_cell.angle_gamma   90.00
#
_symmetry.space_group_name_H-M   'P 1'
#
loop_
_entity.id
_entity.type
_entity.pdbx_description
1 polymer ?
#
loop_
_entity_poly.entity_id
_entity_poly.type
_entity_poly.pdbx_seq_one_letter_code
_entity_poly.pdbx_strand_id
1 'polypeptide(L)'
;AVLQSTVKDAKGLVETLKEHTKEAGIDDFLKRATFISERLQSLAVDMSRLMETTISEDDWRRFNRGEKGVFVRKMLGFREKSRLQSIRQRFQENDEFREYVQRYMSEFKGFLDEARKRDKQGVLSTIFLSSDMGKLFMVLTQALGRELLSSD
;
A
#
# COMPACT_ATOMS: atom_id res chain seq x y z
N ALA A 1 -11.77 4.50 19.19
CA ALA A 1 -10.84 3.58 19.27
C ALA A 1 -9.55 3.80 18.54
N VAL A 2 -8.55 3.20 19.07
CA VAL A 2 -7.17 3.46 18.71
C VAL A 2 -6.86 3.10 17.26
N LEU A 3 -7.62 2.18 16.68
CA LEU A 3 -7.37 1.73 15.32
C LEU A 3 -7.68 2.76 14.25
N GLN A 4 -8.34 3.81 14.62
CA GLN A 4 -8.89 4.71 13.60
C GLN A 4 -7.92 5.58 12.91
N SER A 5 -6.82 5.84 13.50
CA SER A 5 -6.28 7.09 13.07
C SER A 5 -4.84 7.06 12.70
N THR A 6 -4.16 5.99 12.90
CA THR A 6 -2.76 6.22 12.99
C THR A 6 -1.87 5.35 12.15
N VAL A 7 -2.45 4.49 11.35
CA VAL A 7 -1.62 3.63 10.52
C VAL A 7 -1.35 4.35 9.22
N LYS A 8 -0.37 5.24 9.24
CA LYS A 8 -0.03 6.06 8.07
C LYS A 8 1.18 5.55 7.32
N ASP A 9 2.09 4.90 8.00
CA ASP A 9 3.32 4.45 7.39
C ASP A 9 3.72 3.08 7.95
N ALA A 10 4.85 2.57 7.49
CA ALA A 10 5.34 1.24 7.87
C ALA A 10 5.53 1.11 9.38
N LYS A 11 6.06 2.15 10.01
CA LYS A 11 6.31 2.13 11.45
C LYS A 11 5.01 2.07 12.24
N GLY A 12 4.03 2.89 11.86
CA GLY A 12 2.73 2.89 12.52
C GLY A 12 2.01 1.56 12.34
N LEU A 13 2.07 0.99 11.16
CA LEU A 13 1.48 -0.32 10.89
C LEU A 13 2.09 -1.40 11.77
N VAL A 14 3.42 -1.47 11.83
CA VAL A 14 4.11 -2.49 12.62
C VAL A 14 3.79 -2.34 14.11
N GLU A 15 3.79 -1.12 14.64
CA GLU A 15 3.46 -0.89 16.03
C GLU A 15 2.02 -1.29 16.35
N THR A 16 1.09 -0.99 15.45
CA THR A 16 -0.30 -1.38 15.64
C THR A 16 -0.46 -2.90 15.63
N LEU A 17 0.22 -3.58 14.72
CA LEU A 17 0.23 -5.04 14.68
C LEU A 17 0.80 -5.63 15.97
N LYS A 18 1.86 -5.04 16.48
CA LYS A 18 2.50 -5.46 17.72
C LYS A 18 1.56 -5.38 18.92
N GLU A 19 0.78 -4.31 18.99
CA GLU A 19 -0.17 -4.10 20.07
C GLU A 19 -1.26 -5.17 20.12
N HIS A 20 -1.57 -5.78 18.99
CA HIS A 20 -2.66 -6.73 18.88
C HIS A 20 -2.23 -8.17 18.82
N THR A 21 -0.93 -8.46 18.93
CA THR A 21 -0.43 -9.82 18.88
C THR A 21 0.55 -10.07 20.01
N LYS A 22 0.37 -11.17 20.72
CA LYS A 22 1.29 -11.61 21.77
C LYS A 22 1.71 -13.06 21.55
N GLU A 23 1.58 -13.55 20.32
CA GLU A 23 1.89 -14.93 19.99
C GLU A 23 3.39 -15.17 19.83
N ALA A 24 3.82 -16.38 20.15
CA ALA A 24 5.18 -16.82 19.83
C ALA A 24 5.36 -16.82 18.31
N GLY A 25 6.52 -16.40 17.85
CA GLY A 25 6.81 -16.35 16.42
C GLY A 25 6.33 -15.10 15.71
N ILE A 26 5.71 -14.18 16.44
CA ILE A 26 5.23 -12.95 15.87
C ILE A 26 6.36 -12.07 15.35
N ASP A 27 7.56 -12.23 15.90
CA ASP A 27 8.70 -11.41 15.47
C ASP A 27 9.03 -11.58 14.00
N ASP A 28 8.95 -12.80 13.47
CA ASP A 28 9.20 -13.05 12.06
C ASP A 28 8.11 -12.39 11.20
N PHE A 29 6.88 -12.50 11.64
CA PHE A 29 5.77 -11.86 10.95
C PHE A 29 5.95 -10.35 10.93
N LEU A 30 6.35 -9.74 12.04
CA LEU A 30 6.57 -8.30 12.13
C LEU A 30 7.72 -7.83 11.25
N LYS A 31 8.78 -8.63 11.18
CA LYS A 31 9.90 -8.33 10.27
C LYS A 31 9.43 -8.34 8.82
N ARG A 32 8.61 -9.30 8.46
CA ARG A 32 8.05 -9.39 7.11
C ARG A 32 7.09 -8.22 6.85
N ALA A 33 6.29 -7.84 7.84
CA ALA A 33 5.41 -6.69 7.71
C ALA A 33 6.21 -5.41 7.44
N THR A 34 7.32 -5.23 8.14
CA THR A 34 8.20 -4.08 7.92
C THR A 34 8.77 -4.11 6.51
N PHE A 35 9.30 -5.25 6.09
CA PHE A 35 9.89 -5.41 4.77
C PHE A 35 8.87 -5.13 3.66
N ILE A 36 7.70 -5.75 3.75
CA ILE A 36 6.64 -5.57 2.76
C ILE A 36 6.18 -4.11 2.72
N SER A 37 6.00 -3.50 3.90
CA SER A 37 5.57 -2.10 3.97
C SER A 37 6.57 -1.17 3.29
N GLU A 38 7.86 -1.40 3.50
CA GLU A 38 8.89 -0.60 2.84
C GLU A 38 8.87 -0.80 1.33
N ARG A 39 8.68 -2.03 0.87
CA ARG A 39 8.58 -2.29 -0.57
C ARG A 39 7.35 -1.64 -1.18
N LEU A 40 6.21 -1.71 -0.50
CA LEU A 40 4.98 -1.07 -1.00
C LEU A 40 5.15 0.44 -1.09
N GLN A 41 5.81 1.04 -0.10
CA GLN A 41 6.07 2.48 -0.12
C GLN A 41 7.03 2.85 -1.26
N SER A 42 8.03 2.03 -1.50
CA SER A 42 8.94 2.23 -2.61
C SER A 42 8.23 2.12 -3.97
N LEU A 43 7.37 1.12 -4.11
CA LEU A 43 6.59 0.97 -5.33
C LEU A 43 5.64 2.16 -5.54
N ALA A 44 5.10 2.72 -4.46
CA ALA A 44 4.27 3.91 -4.55
C ALA A 44 5.05 5.12 -5.05
N VAL A 45 6.33 5.24 -4.68
CA VAL A 45 7.20 6.27 -5.23
C VAL A 45 7.29 6.13 -6.75
N ASP A 46 7.57 4.91 -7.21
CA ASP A 46 7.73 4.64 -8.64
C ASP A 46 6.44 4.89 -9.41
N MET A 47 5.31 4.46 -8.85
CA MET A 47 4.01 4.71 -9.46
C MET A 47 3.70 6.20 -9.53
N SER A 48 4.00 6.94 -8.46
CA SER A 48 3.75 8.39 -8.41
C SER A 48 4.58 9.14 -9.45
N ARG A 49 5.79 8.70 -9.67
CA ARG A 49 6.66 9.32 -10.68
C ARG A 49 6.14 9.14 -12.09
N LEU A 50 5.46 8.05 -12.34
CA LEU A 50 4.92 7.73 -13.67
C LEU A 50 3.51 8.28 -13.88
N MET A 51 2.82 8.69 -12.83
CA MET A 51 1.58 9.44 -12.97
C MET A 51 1.93 10.88 -13.37
N GLU A 52 1.04 11.51 -14.08
CA GLU A 52 1.26 12.89 -14.49
C GLU A 52 0.99 13.86 -13.34
N THR A 53 1.65 13.63 -12.22
CA THR A 53 1.54 14.50 -11.05
C THR A 53 2.87 15.16 -10.78
N THR A 54 2.80 16.40 -10.37
CA THR A 54 4.00 17.14 -9.98
C THR A 54 4.43 16.64 -8.60
N ILE A 55 5.61 16.04 -8.55
CA ILE A 55 6.24 15.71 -7.27
C ILE A 55 7.08 16.90 -6.87
N SER A 56 6.76 17.51 -5.74
CA SER A 56 7.44 18.71 -5.28
C SER A 56 8.71 18.34 -4.51
N GLU A 57 9.60 19.32 -4.37
CA GLU A 57 10.77 19.16 -3.51
C GLU A 57 10.36 18.87 -2.07
N ASP A 58 9.25 19.44 -1.64
CA ASP A 58 8.73 19.20 -0.30
C ASP A 58 8.33 17.73 -0.10
N ASP A 59 7.73 17.11 -1.14
CA ASP A 59 7.39 15.69 -1.09
C ASP A 59 8.64 14.85 -0.86
N TRP A 60 9.72 15.12 -1.60
CA TRP A 60 10.97 14.41 -1.45
C TRP A 60 11.62 14.67 -0.09
N ARG A 61 11.56 15.91 0.37
CA ARG A 61 12.12 16.28 1.68
C ARG A 61 11.43 15.52 2.79
N ARG A 62 10.11 15.43 2.74
CA ARG A 62 9.33 14.71 3.74
C ARG A 62 9.64 13.21 3.71
N PHE A 63 9.72 12.65 2.52
CA PHE A 63 10.07 11.24 2.35
C PHE A 63 11.46 10.97 2.93
N ASN A 64 12.42 11.81 2.62
CA ASN A 64 13.79 11.65 3.08
C ASN A 64 13.94 11.86 4.59
N ARG A 65 13.02 12.60 5.21
CA ARG A 65 13.01 12.78 6.67
C ARG A 65 12.37 11.62 7.40
N GLY A 66 11.87 10.63 6.70
CA GLY A 66 11.26 9.47 7.32
C GLY A 66 9.75 9.34 7.14
N GLU A 67 9.10 10.32 6.52
CA GLU A 67 7.67 10.23 6.22
C GLU A 67 7.49 9.36 4.97
N LYS A 68 7.72 8.08 5.12
CA LYS A 68 7.79 7.16 3.98
C LYS A 68 6.47 6.95 3.27
N GLY A 69 5.35 7.27 3.91
CA GLY A 69 4.03 7.14 3.33
C GLY A 69 3.58 8.31 2.47
N VAL A 70 4.42 9.33 2.27
CA VAL A 70 4.02 10.54 1.55
C VAL A 70 3.54 10.25 0.13
N PHE A 71 4.19 9.32 -0.56
CA PHE A 71 3.82 9.00 -1.94
C PHE A 71 2.57 8.13 -2.02
N VAL A 72 2.37 7.23 -1.06
CA VAL A 72 1.11 6.50 -0.96
C VAL A 72 -0.05 7.47 -0.80
N ARG A 73 0.09 8.42 0.13
CA ARG A 73 -0.96 9.41 0.35
C ARG A 73 -1.17 10.32 -0.86
N LYS A 74 -0.09 10.60 -1.60
CA LYS A 74 -0.20 11.39 -2.82
C LYS A 74 -1.06 10.67 -3.86
N MET A 75 -0.85 9.37 -4.02
CA MET A 75 -1.69 8.55 -4.91
C MET A 75 -3.15 8.56 -4.48
N LEU A 76 -3.41 8.66 -3.16
CA LEU A 76 -4.75 8.69 -2.62
C LEU A 76 -5.39 10.08 -2.69
N GLY A 77 -4.61 11.12 -2.95
CA GLY A 77 -5.06 12.52 -2.87
C GLY A 77 -5.85 13.03 -4.05
N PHE A 78 -6.02 12.26 -5.11
CA PHE A 78 -6.76 12.69 -6.27
C PHE A 78 -8.26 12.60 -6.04
N ARG A 79 -9.02 13.40 -6.80
CA ARG A 79 -10.47 13.22 -6.84
C ARG A 79 -10.77 11.83 -7.34
N GLU A 80 -11.69 11.16 -6.70
CA GLU A 80 -11.94 9.75 -6.92
C GLU A 80 -12.11 9.39 -8.40
N LYS A 81 -12.99 10.06 -9.09
CA LYS A 81 -13.30 9.77 -10.49
C LYS A 81 -12.09 9.97 -11.39
N SER A 82 -11.44 11.10 -11.23
CA SER A 82 -10.27 11.48 -11.99
C SER A 82 -9.09 10.54 -11.71
N ARG A 83 -8.94 10.16 -10.44
CA ARG A 83 -7.89 9.23 -10.02
C ARG A 83 -8.04 7.87 -10.69
N LEU A 84 -9.24 7.32 -10.67
CA LEU A 84 -9.48 6.01 -11.25
C LEU A 84 -9.23 6.00 -12.75
N GLN A 85 -9.66 7.04 -13.45
CA GLN A 85 -9.42 7.17 -14.88
C GLN A 85 -7.93 7.32 -15.20
N SER A 86 -7.23 8.14 -14.44
CA SER A 86 -5.81 8.37 -14.64
C SER A 86 -5.01 7.10 -14.42
N ILE A 87 -5.34 6.35 -13.39
CA ILE A 87 -4.67 5.08 -13.10
C ILE A 87 -4.91 4.09 -14.23
N ARG A 88 -6.16 3.97 -14.68
CA ARG A 88 -6.50 3.05 -15.76
C ARG A 88 -5.78 3.39 -17.05
N GLN A 89 -5.78 4.66 -17.40
CA GLN A 89 -5.11 5.13 -18.60
C GLN A 89 -3.61 4.86 -18.55
N ARG A 90 -2.98 5.20 -17.42
CA ARG A 90 -1.55 4.98 -17.27
C ARG A 90 -1.20 3.50 -17.31
N PHE A 91 -2.01 2.66 -16.71
CA PHE A 91 -1.82 1.22 -16.73
C PHE A 91 -1.85 0.68 -18.16
N GLN A 92 -2.77 1.20 -18.99
CA GLN A 92 -2.88 0.74 -20.37
C GLN A 92 -1.75 1.25 -21.26
N GLU A 93 -1.27 2.45 -21.00
CA GLU A 93 -0.30 3.10 -21.89
C GLU A 93 1.16 2.93 -21.50
N ASN A 94 1.44 2.60 -20.26
CA ASN A 94 2.79 2.59 -19.74
C ASN A 94 3.14 1.24 -19.14
N ASP A 95 4.03 0.50 -19.81
CA ASP A 95 4.42 -0.84 -19.37
C ASP A 95 5.09 -0.84 -18.00
N GLU A 96 5.90 0.18 -17.74
CA GLU A 96 6.61 0.31 -16.48
C GLU A 96 5.64 0.53 -15.32
N PHE A 97 4.67 1.41 -15.52
CA PHE A 97 3.64 1.66 -14.51
C PHE A 97 2.86 0.37 -14.22
N ARG A 98 2.51 -0.35 -15.29
CA ARG A 98 1.78 -1.62 -15.16
C ARG A 98 2.56 -2.61 -14.31
N GLU A 99 3.87 -2.71 -14.54
CA GLU A 99 4.71 -3.60 -13.77
C GLU A 99 4.75 -3.24 -12.29
N TYR A 100 4.88 -1.97 -11.97
CA TYR A 100 4.89 -1.53 -10.58
C TYR A 100 3.55 -1.78 -9.90
N VAL A 101 2.45 -1.54 -10.60
CA VAL A 101 1.11 -1.83 -10.06
C VAL A 101 0.96 -3.31 -9.78
N GLN A 102 1.35 -4.15 -10.73
CA GLN A 102 1.22 -5.60 -10.56
C GLN A 102 2.06 -6.11 -9.39
N ARG A 103 3.24 -5.56 -9.20
CA ARG A 103 4.08 -5.90 -8.04
C ARG A 103 3.44 -5.46 -6.73
N TYR A 104 2.90 -4.26 -6.72
CA TYR A 104 2.21 -3.74 -5.53
C TYR A 104 1.06 -4.66 -5.15
N MET A 105 0.22 -5.00 -6.12
CA MET A 105 -0.94 -5.85 -5.88
C MET A 105 -0.53 -7.24 -5.40
N SER A 106 0.47 -7.82 -6.03
CA SER A 106 0.93 -9.16 -5.70
C SER A 106 1.54 -9.21 -4.29
N GLU A 107 2.38 -8.27 -3.95
CA GLU A 107 3.03 -8.25 -2.64
C GLU A 107 2.04 -7.95 -1.52
N PHE A 108 1.12 -7.02 -1.77
CA PHE A 108 0.09 -6.72 -0.78
C PHE A 108 -0.79 -7.94 -0.53
N LYS A 109 -1.26 -8.56 -1.60
CA LYS A 109 -2.14 -9.72 -1.50
C LYS A 109 -1.46 -10.89 -0.81
N GLY A 110 -0.19 -11.13 -1.14
CA GLY A 110 0.57 -12.20 -0.51
C GLY A 110 0.68 -12.02 0.99
N PHE A 111 0.98 -10.82 1.44
CA PHE A 111 1.07 -10.56 2.87
C PHE A 111 -0.29 -10.57 3.54
N LEU A 112 -1.32 -10.09 2.87
CA LEU A 112 -2.69 -10.16 3.38
C LEU A 112 -3.11 -11.61 3.62
N ASP A 113 -2.79 -12.50 2.69
CA ASP A 113 -3.07 -13.92 2.85
C ASP A 113 -2.33 -14.51 4.05
N GLU A 114 -1.09 -14.12 4.27
CA GLU A 114 -0.34 -14.55 5.45
C GLU A 114 -0.98 -14.06 6.74
N ALA A 115 -1.42 -12.81 6.75
CA ALA A 115 -2.10 -12.26 7.92
C ALA A 115 -3.37 -13.03 8.24
N ARG A 116 -4.12 -13.39 7.21
CA ARG A 116 -5.35 -14.16 7.38
C ARG A 116 -5.10 -15.56 7.91
N LYS A 117 -4.03 -16.19 7.46
CA LYS A 117 -3.66 -17.51 7.96
C LYS A 117 -3.24 -17.48 9.41
N ARG A 118 -2.55 -16.44 9.81
CA ARG A 118 -2.06 -16.30 11.17
C ARG A 118 -3.17 -15.94 12.14
N ASP A 119 -4.13 -15.14 11.70
CA ASP A 119 -5.20 -14.63 12.56
C ASP A 119 -6.56 -14.89 11.93
N LYS A 120 -7.19 -15.97 12.36
CA LYS A 120 -8.50 -16.39 11.85
C LYS A 120 -9.61 -15.42 12.17
N GLN A 121 -9.43 -14.59 13.20
CA GLN A 121 -10.42 -13.60 13.58
C GLN A 121 -10.39 -12.36 12.69
N GLY A 122 -9.34 -12.23 11.89
CA GLY A 122 -9.25 -11.15 10.92
C GLY A 122 -8.75 -9.82 11.45
N VAL A 123 -8.22 -9.77 12.67
CA VAL A 123 -7.72 -8.52 13.25
C VAL A 123 -6.52 -8.01 12.47
N LEU A 124 -5.54 -8.87 12.21
CA LEU A 124 -4.34 -8.46 11.50
C LEU A 124 -4.64 -8.02 10.08
N SER A 125 -5.49 -8.77 9.37
CA SER A 125 -5.85 -8.41 8.01
C SER A 125 -6.65 -7.10 7.97
N THR A 126 -7.51 -6.87 8.95
CA THR A 126 -8.27 -5.63 9.05
C THR A 126 -7.35 -4.44 9.26
N ILE A 127 -6.37 -4.58 10.16
CA ILE A 127 -5.39 -3.53 10.42
C ILE A 127 -4.63 -3.20 9.13
N PHE A 128 -4.16 -4.22 8.44
CA PHE A 128 -3.38 -4.03 7.23
C PHE A 128 -4.22 -3.36 6.11
N LEU A 129 -5.45 -3.82 5.94
CA LEU A 129 -6.36 -3.22 4.94
C LEU A 129 -6.73 -1.78 5.27
N SER A 130 -6.76 -1.43 6.56
CA SER A 130 -7.11 -0.08 6.98
C SER A 130 -5.96 0.92 6.87
N SER A 131 -4.75 0.44 6.64
CA SER A 131 -3.60 1.32 6.45
C SER A 131 -3.72 2.09 5.14
N ASP A 132 -2.93 3.14 4.99
CA ASP A 132 -2.89 3.88 3.73
C ASP A 132 -2.48 2.97 2.57
N MET A 133 -1.59 2.03 2.82
CA MET A 133 -1.18 1.05 1.81
C MET A 133 -2.35 0.16 1.39
N GLY A 134 -3.20 -0.22 2.34
CA GLY A 134 -4.42 -0.97 2.05
C GLY A 134 -5.45 -0.16 1.29
N LYS A 135 -5.57 1.11 1.63
CA LYS A 135 -6.45 2.01 0.89
C LYS A 135 -6.01 2.14 -0.57
N LEU A 136 -4.70 2.24 -0.80
CA LEU A 136 -4.18 2.29 -2.16
C LEU A 136 -4.43 0.97 -2.90
N PHE A 137 -4.26 -0.16 -2.22
CA PHE A 137 -4.60 -1.46 -2.78
C PHE A 137 -6.05 -1.50 -3.26
N MET A 138 -6.97 -1.01 -2.43
CA MET A 138 -8.39 -0.97 -2.80
C MET A 138 -8.67 -0.04 -3.97
N VAL A 139 -7.98 1.10 -4.02
CA VAL A 139 -8.11 2.04 -5.14
C VAL A 139 -7.64 1.38 -6.44
N LEU A 140 -6.51 0.71 -6.39
CA LEU A 140 -5.98 0.02 -7.58
C LEU A 140 -6.91 -1.11 -8.01
N THR A 141 -7.46 -1.85 -7.07
CA THR A 141 -8.44 -2.90 -7.36
C THR A 141 -9.67 -2.31 -8.04
N GLN A 142 -10.17 -1.21 -7.52
CA GLN A 142 -11.35 -0.55 -8.05
C GLN A 142 -11.11 -0.01 -9.47
N ALA A 143 -9.94 0.55 -9.69
CA ALA A 143 -9.60 1.12 -11.00
C ALA A 143 -9.33 0.05 -12.04
N LEU A 144 -8.70 -1.06 -11.64
CA LEU A 144 -8.07 -2.00 -12.57
C LEU A 144 -8.55 -3.44 -12.40
N GLY A 145 -9.65 -3.66 -11.68
CA GLY A 145 -10.08 -5.02 -11.38
C GLY A 145 -10.19 -5.92 -12.60
N ARG A 146 -10.75 -5.41 -13.68
CA ARG A 146 -10.91 -6.18 -14.91
C ARG A 146 -9.59 -6.49 -15.58
N GLU A 147 -8.72 -5.47 -15.68
CA GLU A 147 -7.41 -5.62 -16.31
C GLU A 147 -6.53 -6.58 -15.53
N LEU A 148 -6.61 -6.54 -14.21
CA LEU A 148 -5.83 -7.43 -13.37
C LEU A 148 -6.27 -8.88 -13.50
N LEU A 149 -7.58 -9.11 -13.65
CA LEU A 149 -8.13 -10.45 -13.82
C LEU A 149 -7.82 -11.01 -15.19
N SER A 150 -7.72 -10.17 -16.21
CA SER A 150 -7.52 -10.60 -17.59
C SER A 150 -6.04 -10.72 -17.97
N SER A 151 -5.13 -10.36 -17.10
CA SER A 151 -3.71 -10.36 -17.41
C SER A 151 -2.99 -11.67 -17.12
N ASP A 152 -3.71 -12.70 -16.86
CA ASP A 152 -3.14 -14.04 -16.60
C ASP A 152 -2.62 -14.69 -17.88
#